data_0fdc0aa3c6fa370bacb84fc3f83d1193
#
_entry.id   0fdc0aa3c6fa370bacb84fc3f83d1193
#
_cell.length_a   1.000
_cell.length_b   1.000
_cell.length_c   1.000
_cell.angle_alpha   90.00
_cell.angle_beta   90.00
_cell.angle_gamma   90.00
#
_symmetry.space_group_name_H-M   'P 1'
#
loop_
_entity.id
_entity.type
_entity.pdbx_description
1 polymer ?
#
loop_
_entity_poly.entity_id
_entity_poly.type
_entity_poly.pdbx_seq_one_letter_code
_entity_poly.pdbx_strand_id
1 'polypeptide(L)'
;MINLDYYQTIIFDCDGVILNSNFQKIKAYRNAALEFGATNEEANQLVKHHTKLTGVSRNIKFKYFLSNILCQEVTEKKMSDLIQSLNNNVIKLLKHCEIAEGLKDLKVSYPKNKWIVASGGAQDELRYLF
;
A
#
# COMPACT_ATOMS: atom_id res chain seq x y z
N MET A 1 -24.46 -3.16 -19.16
CA MET A 1 -23.30 -4.00 -18.83
C MET A 1 -22.21 -3.81 -19.87
N ILE A 2 -20.98 -3.57 -19.43
CA ILE A 2 -19.83 -3.40 -20.32
C ILE A 2 -19.42 -4.77 -20.89
N ASN A 3 -19.29 -4.86 -22.21
CA ASN A 3 -18.76 -6.07 -22.83
C ASN A 3 -17.24 -5.94 -22.99
N LEU A 4 -16.48 -6.72 -22.23
CA LEU A 4 -15.03 -6.68 -22.21
C LEU A 4 -14.39 -7.29 -23.48
N ASP A 5 -15.14 -7.99 -24.30
CA ASP A 5 -14.63 -8.54 -25.56
C ASP A 5 -14.19 -7.45 -26.56
N TYR A 6 -14.69 -6.23 -26.41
CA TYR A 6 -14.27 -5.09 -27.23
C TYR A 6 -12.88 -4.55 -26.86
N TYR A 7 -12.31 -4.99 -25.74
CA TYR A 7 -11.04 -4.47 -25.22
C TYR A 7 -9.96 -5.54 -25.29
N GLN A 8 -8.78 -5.20 -25.73
CA GLN A 8 -7.62 -6.12 -25.76
C GLN A 8 -6.92 -6.18 -24.41
N THR A 9 -6.91 -5.08 -23.68
CA THR A 9 -6.21 -4.94 -22.39
C THR A 9 -7.14 -4.37 -21.34
N ILE A 10 -7.11 -4.96 -20.14
CA ILE A 10 -7.85 -4.50 -18.99
C ILE A 10 -6.83 -4.14 -17.90
N ILE A 11 -6.92 -2.90 -17.41
CA ILE A 11 -6.02 -2.37 -16.38
C ILE A 11 -6.82 -2.16 -15.09
N PHE A 12 -6.33 -2.75 -14.00
CA PHE A 12 -6.92 -2.58 -12.67
C PHE A 12 -6.00 -1.78 -11.75
N ASP A 13 -6.57 -0.90 -10.96
CA ASP A 13 -5.90 -0.40 -9.76
C ASP A 13 -5.77 -1.56 -8.75
N CYS A 14 -4.69 -1.57 -7.98
CA CYS A 14 -4.41 -2.67 -7.05
C CYS A 14 -5.10 -2.47 -5.71
N ASP A 15 -4.76 -1.39 -5.01
CA ASP A 15 -5.19 -1.18 -3.63
C ASP A 15 -6.67 -0.79 -3.53
N GLY A 16 -7.42 -1.56 -2.76
CA GLY A 16 -8.85 -1.33 -2.59
C GLY A 16 -9.71 -1.79 -3.78
N VAL A 17 -9.09 -2.24 -4.87
CA VAL A 17 -9.78 -2.75 -6.07
C VAL A 17 -9.54 -4.25 -6.22
N ILE A 18 -8.31 -4.67 -6.48
CA ILE A 18 -7.94 -6.09 -6.56
C ILE A 18 -7.67 -6.67 -5.18
N LEU A 19 -6.89 -5.93 -4.37
CA LEU A 19 -6.56 -6.33 -3.01
C LEU A 19 -7.33 -5.46 -2.02
N ASN A 20 -8.00 -6.08 -1.06
CA ASN A 20 -8.57 -5.39 0.09
C ASN A 20 -7.46 -5.06 1.08
N SER A 21 -6.58 -4.13 0.71
CA SER A 21 -5.30 -3.87 1.35
C SER A 21 -5.24 -2.58 2.16
N ASN A 22 -6.24 -1.70 2.06
CA ASN A 22 -6.19 -0.39 2.72
C ASN A 22 -6.04 -0.50 4.24
N PHE A 23 -6.77 -1.41 4.86
CA PHE A 23 -6.72 -1.65 6.30
C PHE A 23 -5.35 -2.18 6.74
N GLN A 24 -4.78 -3.10 5.97
CA GLN A 24 -3.46 -3.67 6.24
C GLN A 24 -2.36 -2.62 6.08
N LYS A 25 -2.47 -1.72 5.12
CA LYS A 25 -1.52 -0.61 4.95
C LYS A 25 -1.57 0.36 6.12
N ILE A 26 -2.75 0.67 6.63
CA ILE A 26 -2.90 1.47 7.86
C ILE A 26 -2.16 0.82 9.03
N LYS A 27 -2.34 -0.48 9.24
CA LYS A 27 -1.61 -1.23 10.27
C LYS A 27 -0.10 -1.20 10.04
N ALA A 28 0.35 -1.30 8.79
CA ALA A 28 1.77 -1.28 8.46
C ALA A 28 2.43 0.06 8.81
N TYR A 29 1.78 1.18 8.51
CA TYR A 29 2.26 2.50 8.92
C TYR A 29 2.33 2.65 10.44
N ARG A 30 1.31 2.19 11.14
CA ARG A 30 1.30 2.19 12.61
C ARG A 30 2.46 1.37 13.18
N ASN A 31 2.63 0.15 12.69
CA ASN A 31 3.70 -0.74 13.14
C ASN A 31 5.09 -0.16 12.86
N ALA A 32 5.29 0.43 11.69
CA ALA A 32 6.54 1.08 11.35
C ALA A 32 6.88 2.23 12.30
N ALA A 33 5.89 3.06 12.64
CA ALA A 33 6.06 4.13 13.61
C ALA A 33 6.45 3.60 14.99
N LEU A 34 5.76 2.57 15.47
CA LEU A 34 6.04 1.95 16.77
C LEU A 34 7.43 1.29 16.81
N GLU A 35 7.81 0.59 15.76
CA GLU A 35 9.15 -0.02 15.65
C GLU A 35 10.26 1.03 15.61
N PHE A 36 9.99 2.20 15.05
CA PHE A 36 10.91 3.32 15.06
C PHE A 36 11.11 3.95 16.46
N GLY A 37 10.20 3.69 17.37
CA GLY A 37 10.25 4.19 18.75
C GLY A 37 9.20 5.25 19.09
N ALA A 38 8.24 5.48 18.20
CA ALA A 38 7.14 6.43 18.45
C ALA A 38 6.18 5.90 19.55
N THR A 39 5.52 6.83 20.20
CA THR A 39 4.41 6.50 21.12
C THR A 39 3.16 6.09 20.35
N ASN A 40 2.20 5.48 21.04
CA ASN A 40 0.91 5.13 20.43
C ASN A 40 0.20 6.35 19.85
N GLU A 41 0.25 7.48 20.52
CA GLU A 41 -0.35 8.73 20.05
C GLU A 41 0.33 9.24 18.78
N GLU A 42 1.65 9.26 18.75
CA GLU A 42 2.44 9.64 17.57
C GLU A 42 2.18 8.73 16.39
N ALA A 43 2.09 7.42 16.62
CA ALA A 43 1.72 6.45 15.59
C ALA A 43 0.30 6.70 15.06
N ASN A 44 -0.65 7.03 15.93
CA ASN A 44 -2.01 7.38 15.50
C ASN A 44 -2.05 8.67 14.68
N GLN A 45 -1.21 9.65 14.99
CA GLN A 45 -1.07 10.87 14.19
C GLN A 45 -0.55 10.56 12.78
N LEU A 46 0.44 9.67 12.65
CA LEU A 46 0.90 9.21 11.33
C LEU A 46 -0.21 8.51 10.56
N VAL A 47 -0.99 7.66 11.20
CA VAL A 47 -2.12 6.97 10.56
C VAL A 47 -3.15 7.98 10.05
N LYS A 48 -3.49 9.00 10.83
CA LYS A 48 -4.40 10.07 10.40
C LYS A 48 -3.86 10.81 9.17
N HIS A 49 -2.57 11.11 9.18
CA HIS A 49 -1.91 11.76 8.04
C HIS A 49 -1.94 10.88 6.79
N HIS A 50 -1.63 9.59 6.94
CA HIS A 50 -1.70 8.62 5.85
C HIS A 50 -3.09 8.52 5.24
N THR A 51 -4.13 8.44 6.06
CA THR A 51 -5.51 8.28 5.56
C THR A 51 -6.04 9.53 4.85
N LYS A 52 -5.55 10.71 5.21
CA LYS A 52 -5.91 11.97 4.52
C LYS A 52 -5.21 12.13 3.18
N LEU A 53 -4.04 11.53 2.99
CA LEU A 53 -3.18 11.71 1.83
C LEU A 53 -3.05 10.42 1.01
N THR A 54 -4.18 9.89 0.55
CA THR A 54 -4.18 8.76 -0.39
C THR A 54 -3.46 9.14 -1.69
N GLY A 55 -2.64 8.23 -2.20
CA GLY A 55 -1.88 8.46 -3.43
C GLY A 55 -0.58 9.26 -3.26
N VAL A 56 -0.29 9.77 -2.08
CA VAL A 56 0.96 10.46 -1.78
C VAL A 56 2.06 9.44 -1.43
N SER A 57 3.30 9.73 -1.84
CA SER A 57 4.42 8.81 -1.64
C SER A 57 4.76 8.59 -0.17
N ARG A 58 5.33 7.42 0.13
CA ARG A 58 5.83 7.05 1.47
C ARG A 58 6.86 8.04 1.99
N ASN A 59 7.74 8.53 1.11
CA ASN A 59 8.78 9.48 1.47
C ASN A 59 8.21 10.78 2.03
N ILE A 60 7.20 11.34 1.38
CA ILE A 60 6.55 12.56 1.83
C ILE A 60 5.88 12.35 3.20
N LYS A 61 5.20 11.24 3.39
CA LYS A 61 4.53 10.90 4.65
C LYS A 61 5.53 10.76 5.81
N PHE A 62 6.65 10.09 5.59
CA PHE A 62 7.67 9.93 6.63
C PHE A 62 8.48 11.19 6.90
N LYS A 63 8.70 12.03 5.91
CA LYS A 63 9.28 13.37 6.15
C LYS A 63 8.39 14.20 7.08
N TYR A 64 7.09 14.21 6.84
CA TYR A 64 6.13 14.85 7.71
C TYR A 64 6.15 14.25 9.12
N PHE A 65 6.17 12.91 9.21
CA PHE A 65 6.23 12.19 10.48
C PHE A 65 7.44 12.60 11.33
N LEU A 66 8.62 12.61 10.73
CA LEU A 66 9.85 13.00 11.42
C LEU A 66 9.82 14.48 11.83
N SER A 67 9.47 15.38 10.91
CA SER A 67 9.54 16.83 11.15
C SER A 67 8.43 17.34 12.04
N ASN A 68 7.18 16.94 11.79
CA ASN A 68 6.00 17.55 12.38
C ASN A 68 5.42 16.76 13.54
N ILE A 69 5.53 15.44 13.51
CA ILE A 69 5.00 14.59 14.59
C ILE A 69 6.06 14.33 15.65
N LEU A 70 7.23 13.85 15.23
CA LEU A 70 8.34 13.55 16.17
C LEU A 70 9.23 14.75 16.46
N CYS A 71 9.13 15.82 15.70
CA CYS A 71 9.98 17.01 15.83
C CYS A 71 11.48 16.66 15.79
N GLN A 72 11.85 15.78 14.87
CA GLN A 72 13.22 15.31 14.66
C GLN A 72 13.76 15.77 13.31
N GLU A 73 15.09 15.78 13.18
CA GLU A 73 15.75 16.02 11.92
C GLU A 73 15.49 14.89 10.93
N VAL A 74 15.21 15.25 9.68
CA VAL A 74 15.05 14.28 8.59
C VAL A 74 16.43 13.89 8.08
N THR A 75 16.84 12.63 8.29
CA THR A 75 18.09 12.08 7.79
C THR A 75 17.83 10.90 6.87
N GLU A 76 18.79 10.61 5.98
CA GLU A 76 18.69 9.47 5.06
C GLU A 76 18.56 8.15 5.82
N LYS A 77 19.30 8.01 6.93
CA LYS A 77 19.21 6.80 7.76
C LYS A 77 17.84 6.60 8.37
N LYS A 78 17.28 7.64 8.98
CA LYS A 78 15.92 7.59 9.57
C LYS A 78 14.87 7.27 8.51
N MET A 79 14.97 7.90 7.35
CA MET A 79 14.08 7.65 6.22
C MET A 79 14.20 6.21 5.73
N SER A 80 15.41 5.71 5.57
CA SER A 80 15.68 4.33 5.15
C SER A 80 15.12 3.33 6.16
N ASP A 81 15.34 3.54 7.44
CA ASP A 81 14.84 2.67 8.50
C ASP A 81 13.30 2.61 8.51
N LEU A 82 12.64 3.76 8.37
CA LEU A 82 11.19 3.84 8.31
C LEU A 82 10.62 3.16 7.05
N ILE A 83 11.21 3.41 5.89
CA ILE A 83 10.79 2.81 4.63
C ILE A 83 10.97 1.28 4.68
N GLN A 84 12.10 0.81 5.17
CA GLN A 84 12.37 -0.63 5.29
C GLN A 84 11.38 -1.30 6.26
N SER A 85 11.14 -0.70 7.41
CA SER A 85 10.18 -1.18 8.39
C SER A 85 8.76 -1.23 7.80
N LEU A 86 8.35 -0.18 7.08
CA LEU A 86 7.07 -0.15 6.40
C LEU A 86 6.96 -1.28 5.36
N ASN A 87 7.97 -1.42 4.50
CA ASN A 87 7.97 -2.45 3.46
C ASN A 87 7.85 -3.86 4.05
N ASN A 88 8.60 -4.15 5.10
CA ASN A 88 8.53 -5.43 5.79
C ASN A 88 7.14 -5.69 6.38
N ASN A 89 6.54 -4.69 7.00
CA ASN A 89 5.19 -4.79 7.57
C ASN A 89 4.12 -4.96 6.48
N VAL A 90 4.24 -4.22 5.38
CA VAL A 90 3.32 -4.33 4.24
C VAL A 90 3.35 -5.75 3.67
N ILE A 91 4.54 -6.29 3.36
CA ILE A 91 4.68 -7.65 2.84
C ILE A 91 4.05 -8.66 3.80
N LYS A 92 4.37 -8.57 5.08
CA LYS A 92 3.87 -9.49 6.11
C LYS A 92 2.34 -9.45 6.23
N LEU A 93 1.76 -8.26 6.20
CA LEU A 93 0.31 -8.09 6.36
C LEU A 93 -0.46 -8.41 5.08
N LEU A 94 0.09 -8.10 3.92
CA LEU A 94 -0.57 -8.37 2.64
C LEU A 94 -0.63 -9.86 2.28
N LYS A 95 0.18 -10.70 2.89
CA LYS A 95 0.06 -12.18 2.75
C LYS A 95 -1.33 -12.69 3.13
N HIS A 96 -2.02 -11.98 4.00
CA HIS A 96 -3.35 -12.35 4.50
C HIS A 96 -4.46 -11.50 3.86
N CYS A 97 -4.15 -10.68 2.85
CA CYS A 97 -5.14 -9.90 2.13
C CYS A 97 -6.03 -10.77 1.26
N GLU A 98 -7.30 -10.43 1.25
CA GLU A 98 -8.26 -11.04 0.33
C GLU A 98 -8.17 -10.38 -1.06
N ILE A 99 -8.24 -11.21 -2.09
CA ILE A 99 -8.40 -10.74 -3.47
C ILE A 99 -9.88 -10.36 -3.66
N ALA A 100 -10.13 -9.30 -4.43
CA ALA A 100 -11.49 -8.84 -4.71
C ALA A 100 -12.37 -9.97 -5.23
N GLU A 101 -13.57 -10.07 -4.67
CA GLU A 101 -14.57 -11.07 -5.05
C GLU A 101 -14.92 -10.90 -6.54
N GLY A 102 -15.06 -12.03 -7.23
CA GLY A 102 -15.42 -12.04 -8.64
C GLY A 102 -14.26 -11.85 -9.62
N LEU A 103 -13.07 -11.49 -9.18
CA LEU A 103 -11.93 -11.30 -10.08
C LEU A 103 -11.55 -12.58 -10.84
N LYS A 104 -11.54 -13.72 -10.14
CA LYS A 104 -11.24 -15.02 -10.75
C LYS A 104 -12.28 -15.40 -11.81
N ASP A 105 -13.55 -15.19 -11.51
CA ASP A 105 -14.65 -15.47 -12.44
C ASP A 105 -14.56 -14.57 -13.66
N LEU A 106 -14.20 -13.30 -13.48
CA LEU A 106 -14.02 -12.36 -14.57
C LEU A 106 -12.88 -12.79 -15.50
N LYS A 107 -11.76 -13.25 -14.95
CA LYS A 107 -10.63 -13.77 -15.75
C LYS A 107 -10.99 -15.03 -16.53
N VAL A 108 -11.76 -15.92 -15.96
CA VAL A 108 -12.24 -17.15 -16.64
C VAL A 108 -13.18 -16.79 -17.79
N SER A 109 -14.06 -15.79 -17.59
CA SER A 109 -15.01 -15.32 -18.62
C SER A 109 -14.33 -14.62 -19.79
N TYR A 110 -13.19 -13.98 -19.57
CA TYR A 110 -12.47 -13.20 -20.57
C TYR A 110 -10.99 -13.61 -20.67
N PRO A 111 -10.69 -14.88 -21.06
CA PRO A 111 -9.31 -15.39 -21.04
C PRO A 111 -8.41 -14.81 -22.13
N LYS A 112 -8.98 -14.23 -23.18
CA LYS A 112 -8.23 -13.64 -24.31
C LYS A 112 -7.74 -12.22 -24.03
N ASN A 113 -8.27 -11.55 -23.01
CA ASN A 113 -7.87 -10.20 -22.67
C ASN A 113 -6.53 -10.20 -21.94
N LYS A 114 -5.72 -9.19 -22.21
CA LYS A 114 -4.50 -8.93 -21.43
C LYS A 114 -4.88 -8.21 -20.16
N TRP A 115 -4.43 -8.74 -19.01
CA TRP A 115 -4.72 -8.22 -17.69
C TRP A 115 -3.48 -7.54 -17.11
N ILE A 116 -3.64 -6.29 -16.69
CA ILE A 116 -2.55 -5.50 -16.12
C ILE A 116 -3.03 -4.92 -14.78
N VAL A 117 -2.15 -4.98 -13.79
CA VAL A 117 -2.35 -4.32 -12.49
C VAL A 117 -1.49 -3.06 -12.46
N ALA A 118 -2.12 -1.90 -12.33
CA ALA A 118 -1.45 -0.62 -12.15
C ALA A 118 -1.50 -0.23 -10.68
N SER A 119 -0.34 0.08 -10.10
CA SER A 119 -0.25 0.44 -8.69
C SER A 119 0.87 1.45 -8.45
N GLY A 120 0.64 2.35 -7.49
CA GLY A 120 1.68 3.21 -6.94
C GLY A 120 2.56 2.54 -5.88
N GLY A 121 2.33 1.25 -5.57
CA GLY A 121 3.12 0.48 -4.63
C GLY A 121 4.47 0.03 -5.19
N ALA A 122 5.33 -0.49 -4.33
CA ALA A 122 6.62 -1.02 -4.73
C ALA A 122 6.44 -2.30 -5.59
N GLN A 123 7.15 -2.34 -6.71
CA GLN A 123 7.03 -3.45 -7.66
C GLN A 123 7.37 -4.81 -7.03
N ASP A 124 8.35 -4.85 -6.16
CA ASP A 124 8.76 -6.08 -5.48
C ASP A 124 7.67 -6.64 -4.57
N GLU A 125 6.92 -5.76 -3.89
CA GLU A 125 5.75 -6.16 -3.11
C GLU A 125 4.69 -6.81 -4.00
N LEU A 126 4.41 -6.21 -5.15
CA LEU A 126 3.42 -6.72 -6.09
C LEU A 126 3.82 -8.07 -6.67
N ARG A 127 5.10 -8.23 -7.03
CA ARG A 127 5.62 -9.51 -7.53
C ARG A 127 5.54 -10.61 -6.49
N TYR A 128 5.74 -10.26 -5.23
CA TYR A 128 5.64 -11.23 -4.14
C TYR A 128 4.19 -11.71 -3.93
N LEU A 129 3.19 -10.83 -4.14
CA LEU A 129 1.77 -11.12 -3.93
C LEU A 129 1.12 -11.84 -5.13
N PHE A 130 1.63 -11.61 -6.31
CA PHE A 130 1.12 -12.16 -7.56
C PHE A 130 2.18 -13.03 -8.24
#